data_4af3eb3d28ce1cc519f248ec521f1f0f
#
_entry.id   4af3eb3d28ce1cc519f248ec521f1f0f
#
_cell.length_a   1.000
_cell.length_b   1.000
_cell.length_c   1.000
_cell.angle_alpha   90.00
_cell.angle_beta   90.00
_cell.angle_gamma   90.00
#
_symmetry.space_group_name_H-M   'P 1'
#
loop_
_entity.id
_entity.type
_entity.pdbx_description
1 polymer ?
#
loop_
_entity_poly.entity_id
_entity_poly.type
_entity_poly.pdbx_seq_one_letter_code
_entity_poly.pdbx_strand_id
1 'polypeptide(L)'
;AQTTAHKFEAGKNTFLLDGNPFVVKAAELHYTRIPQAYWSHRIEMCKALGMNTICIYIFWNIHEQEEGKFDFSGQNDIAAFCKLAQQHGMYVIVRPGPYVCAEWEMGGLPWWLLKKKDVALRTLDPYYMERVGIFMKEVGKQLAPLQVNKGGNIIMVQVENEYGSYGTDKPYVSAVRDLVRESGFIDVPLFQCDWSSNFTNNALDDLIWTVNFGTGANIDQQFKKLKELRPETPLMCSEFWS
;
A
#
# COMPACT_ATOMS: atom_id res chain seq x y z
N ALA A 1 -23.87 14.22 1.69
CA ALA A 1 -22.97 15.34 1.91
C ALA A 1 -21.90 15.29 0.82
N GLN A 2 -21.63 16.44 0.18
CA GLN A 2 -20.57 16.55 -0.80
C GLN A 2 -19.23 16.42 -0.06
N THR A 3 -18.47 15.39 -0.36
CA THR A 3 -17.16 15.18 0.26
C THR A 3 -16.16 16.17 -0.35
N THR A 4 -15.41 16.85 0.50
CA THR A 4 -14.44 17.86 0.06
C THR A 4 -13.21 17.15 -0.53
N ALA A 5 -12.78 17.60 -1.71
CA ALA A 5 -11.51 17.16 -2.29
C ALA A 5 -10.34 17.79 -1.54
N HIS A 6 -9.30 17.00 -1.29
CA HIS A 6 -8.07 17.43 -0.64
C HIS A 6 -6.86 17.10 -1.50
N LYS A 7 -5.74 17.76 -1.26
CA LYS A 7 -4.46 17.47 -1.89
C LYS A 7 -3.50 16.92 -0.83
N PHE A 8 -2.96 15.71 -1.07
CA PHE A 8 -1.90 15.13 -0.26
C PHE A 8 -0.63 14.97 -1.09
N GLU A 9 0.50 15.44 -0.57
CA GLU A 9 1.77 15.42 -1.27
C GLU A 9 2.96 15.30 -0.32
N ALA A 10 4.09 14.86 -0.85
CA ALA A 10 5.38 14.94 -0.16
C ALA A 10 5.94 16.36 -0.31
N GLY A 11 6.07 17.07 0.81
CA GLY A 11 6.75 18.34 0.86
C GLY A 11 8.22 18.17 1.28
N LYS A 12 8.89 19.28 1.52
CA LYS A 12 10.26 19.28 2.03
C LYS A 12 10.29 18.84 3.49
N ASN A 13 10.86 17.65 3.74
CA ASN A 13 10.99 17.03 5.07
C ASN A 13 9.66 16.74 5.80
N THR A 14 8.53 16.86 5.14
CA THR A 14 7.22 16.59 5.73
C THR A 14 6.20 16.25 4.65
N PHE A 15 5.14 15.54 5.04
CA PHE A 15 3.96 15.43 4.20
C PHE A 15 3.10 16.69 4.33
N LEU A 16 2.36 17.01 3.27
CA LEU A 16 1.44 18.14 3.24
C LEU A 16 0.04 17.68 2.89
N LEU A 17 -0.93 18.14 3.68
CA LEU A 17 -2.36 18.01 3.38
C LEU A 17 -2.92 19.42 3.17
N ASP A 18 -3.39 19.70 1.96
CA ASP A 18 -3.84 21.04 1.55
C ASP A 18 -2.78 22.13 1.82
N GLY A 19 -1.51 21.80 1.58
CA GLY A 19 -0.37 22.69 1.79
C GLY A 19 0.08 22.83 3.23
N ASN A 20 -0.59 22.22 4.19
CA ASN A 20 -0.23 22.27 5.61
C ASN A 20 0.52 21.00 6.04
N PRO A 21 1.53 21.11 6.92
CA PRO A 21 2.24 19.95 7.45
C PRO A 21 1.28 18.91 8.04
N PHE A 22 1.47 17.65 7.65
CA PHE A 22 0.64 16.54 8.11
C PHE A 22 1.52 15.38 8.58
N VAL A 23 1.35 14.99 9.82
CA VAL A 23 2.03 13.82 10.40
C VAL A 23 1.15 12.60 10.26
N VAL A 24 1.56 11.63 9.45
CA VAL A 24 0.87 10.35 9.32
C VAL A 24 1.05 9.53 10.58
N LYS A 25 -0.05 9.22 11.26
CA LYS A 25 -0.11 8.30 12.40
C LYS A 25 -1.04 7.15 12.01
N ALA A 26 -0.47 6.09 11.46
CA ALA A 26 -1.22 4.99 10.89
C ALA A 26 -1.25 3.77 11.80
N ALA A 27 -2.41 3.12 11.85
CA ALA A 27 -2.56 1.77 12.36
C ALA A 27 -2.85 0.83 11.17
N GLU A 28 -2.19 -0.33 11.15
CA GLU A 28 -2.45 -1.34 10.13
C GLU A 28 -3.58 -2.25 10.56
N LEU A 29 -4.64 -2.31 9.77
CA LEU A 29 -5.79 -3.20 9.97
C LEU A 29 -5.95 -4.11 8.76
N HIS A 30 -5.99 -5.41 9.00
CA HIS A 30 -6.23 -6.39 7.95
C HIS A 30 -7.73 -6.72 7.92
N TYR A 31 -8.49 -6.10 7.00
CA TYR A 31 -9.92 -6.32 6.86
C TYR A 31 -10.29 -7.81 6.72
N THR A 32 -9.40 -8.60 6.13
CA THR A 32 -9.58 -10.06 5.95
C THR A 32 -9.54 -10.85 7.26
N ARG A 33 -8.83 -10.33 8.27
CA ARG A 33 -8.68 -10.96 9.60
C ARG A 33 -9.72 -10.48 10.61
N ILE A 34 -10.46 -9.44 10.26
CA ILE A 34 -11.46 -8.82 11.15
C ILE A 34 -12.84 -9.07 10.56
N PRO A 35 -13.74 -9.79 11.24
CA PRO A 35 -15.11 -9.93 10.77
C PRO A 35 -15.73 -8.57 10.47
N GLN A 36 -16.45 -8.45 9.36
CA GLN A 36 -17.03 -7.18 8.89
C GLN A 36 -17.82 -6.44 9.98
N ALA A 37 -18.55 -7.18 10.81
CA ALA A 37 -19.32 -6.61 11.91
C ALA A 37 -18.48 -5.85 12.95
N TYR A 38 -17.16 -6.10 12.98
CA TYR A 38 -16.23 -5.46 13.92
C TYR A 38 -15.35 -4.38 13.27
N TRP A 39 -15.47 -4.12 11.98
CA TRP A 39 -14.65 -3.11 11.30
C TRP A 39 -14.76 -1.74 11.94
N SER A 40 -16.00 -1.27 12.16
CA SER A 40 -16.25 0.03 12.80
C SER A 40 -15.59 0.12 14.17
N HIS A 41 -15.81 -0.88 15.01
CA HIS A 41 -15.21 -0.93 16.35
C HIS A 41 -13.67 -0.86 16.30
N ARG A 42 -13.03 -1.60 15.40
CA ARG A 42 -11.54 -1.59 15.30
C ARG A 42 -11.03 -0.24 14.80
N ILE A 43 -11.71 0.38 13.87
CA ILE A 43 -11.36 1.74 13.39
C ILE A 43 -11.53 2.76 14.52
N GLU A 44 -12.61 2.68 15.29
CA GLU A 44 -12.82 3.54 16.47
C GLU A 44 -11.71 3.39 17.51
N MET A 45 -11.27 2.16 17.76
CA MET A 45 -10.16 1.91 18.69
C MET A 45 -8.85 2.54 18.21
N CYS A 46 -8.56 2.47 16.91
CA CYS A 46 -7.39 3.14 16.32
C CYS A 46 -7.49 4.66 16.50
N LYS A 47 -8.66 5.23 16.26
CA LYS A 47 -8.90 6.65 16.46
C LYS A 47 -8.72 7.06 17.95
N ALA A 48 -9.22 6.25 18.87
CA ALA A 48 -9.06 6.47 20.31
C ALA A 48 -7.59 6.45 20.76
N LEU A 49 -6.74 5.68 20.06
CA LEU A 49 -5.29 5.67 20.28
C LEU A 49 -4.57 6.88 19.65
N GLY A 50 -5.30 7.80 19.03
CA GLY A 50 -4.72 9.00 18.41
C GLY A 50 -4.23 8.82 16.98
N MET A 51 -4.59 7.72 16.30
CA MET A 51 -4.29 7.53 14.89
C MET A 51 -5.17 8.42 14.02
N ASN A 52 -4.65 8.83 12.86
CA ASN A 52 -5.40 9.60 11.87
C ASN A 52 -5.53 8.86 10.53
N THR A 53 -4.90 7.70 10.41
CA THR A 53 -4.80 6.94 9.17
C THR A 53 -4.91 5.44 9.46
N ILE A 54 -5.57 4.72 8.56
CA ILE A 54 -5.59 3.26 8.54
C ILE A 54 -4.75 2.80 7.35
N CYS A 55 -3.81 1.90 7.59
CA CYS A 55 -3.03 1.25 6.54
C CYS A 55 -3.62 -0.13 6.25
N ILE A 56 -3.84 -0.45 4.98
CA ILE A 56 -4.38 -1.75 4.57
C ILE A 56 -3.53 -2.39 3.47
N TYR A 57 -3.31 -3.69 3.58
CA TYR A 57 -2.91 -4.51 2.43
C TYR A 57 -4.14 -4.91 1.62
N ILE A 58 -3.96 -5.17 0.32
CA ILE A 58 -4.97 -5.84 -0.50
C ILE A 58 -4.48 -7.24 -0.81
N PHE A 59 -5.22 -8.24 -0.36
CA PHE A 59 -4.84 -9.64 -0.46
C PHE A 59 -5.39 -10.25 -1.75
N TRP A 60 -4.57 -10.32 -2.78
CA TRP A 60 -4.97 -10.80 -4.09
C TRP A 60 -5.66 -12.17 -4.05
N ASN A 61 -5.11 -13.14 -3.30
CA ASN A 61 -5.65 -14.50 -3.21
C ASN A 61 -7.05 -14.59 -2.57
N ILE A 62 -7.48 -13.57 -1.84
CA ILE A 62 -8.84 -13.49 -1.30
C ILE A 62 -9.83 -12.98 -2.35
N HIS A 63 -9.40 -12.01 -3.15
CA HIS A 63 -10.28 -11.36 -4.14
C HIS A 63 -10.39 -12.13 -5.45
N GLU A 64 -9.41 -12.95 -5.79
CA GLU A 64 -9.40 -13.80 -6.99
C GLU A 64 -9.01 -15.23 -6.60
N GLN A 65 -9.93 -15.93 -5.93
CA GLN A 65 -9.71 -17.31 -5.48
C GLN A 65 -9.66 -18.31 -6.66
N GLU A 66 -10.33 -17.98 -7.74
CA GLU A 66 -10.25 -18.67 -9.04
C GLU A 66 -9.84 -17.66 -10.10
N GLU A 67 -8.95 -18.05 -10.99
CA GLU A 67 -8.48 -17.19 -12.06
C GLU A 67 -9.63 -16.56 -12.87
N GLY A 68 -9.66 -15.23 -12.92
CA GLY A 68 -10.67 -14.46 -13.65
C GLY A 68 -11.97 -14.20 -12.87
N LYS A 69 -12.10 -14.73 -11.67
CA LYS A 69 -13.30 -14.52 -10.84
C LYS A 69 -12.97 -13.66 -9.63
N PHE A 70 -13.43 -12.41 -9.65
CA PHE A 70 -13.18 -11.43 -8.60
C PHE A 70 -14.36 -11.31 -7.64
N ASP A 71 -14.05 -11.17 -6.35
CA ASP A 71 -15.01 -10.89 -5.29
C ASP A 71 -14.58 -9.70 -4.45
N PHE A 72 -15.36 -8.63 -4.49
CA PHE A 72 -15.23 -7.42 -3.67
C PHE A 72 -16.52 -7.15 -2.90
N SER A 73 -17.22 -8.19 -2.48
CA SER A 73 -18.49 -8.09 -1.75
C SER A 73 -18.36 -8.53 -0.30
N GLY A 74 -19.28 -8.08 0.56
CA GLY A 74 -19.35 -8.48 1.96
C GLY A 74 -18.02 -8.29 2.70
N GLN A 75 -17.47 -9.36 3.22
CA GLN A 75 -16.17 -9.38 3.93
C GLN A 75 -15.01 -8.90 3.05
N ASN A 76 -15.16 -8.99 1.72
CA ASN A 76 -14.14 -8.62 0.74
C ASN A 76 -14.37 -7.23 0.12
N ASP A 77 -15.34 -6.47 0.61
CA ASP A 77 -15.66 -5.13 0.10
C ASP A 77 -14.67 -4.09 0.64
N ILE A 78 -13.53 -3.97 -0.06
CA ILE A 78 -12.46 -3.04 0.30
C ILE A 78 -12.90 -1.57 0.18
N ALA A 79 -13.78 -1.25 -0.77
CA ALA A 79 -14.31 0.09 -0.90
C ALA A 79 -15.19 0.46 0.31
N ALA A 80 -16.04 -0.46 0.77
CA ALA A 80 -16.83 -0.27 1.98
C ALA A 80 -15.95 -0.06 3.21
N PHE A 81 -14.86 -0.82 3.35
CA PHE A 81 -13.90 -0.63 4.45
C PHE A 81 -13.28 0.78 4.44
N CYS A 82 -12.80 1.24 3.29
CA CYS A 82 -12.23 2.59 3.15
C CYS A 82 -13.26 3.69 3.44
N LYS A 83 -14.50 3.54 2.94
CA LYS A 83 -15.58 4.49 3.21
C LYS A 83 -15.96 4.53 4.70
N LEU A 84 -15.96 3.39 5.36
CA LEU A 84 -16.18 3.30 6.79
C LEU A 84 -15.09 4.03 7.58
N ALA A 85 -13.82 3.86 7.21
CA ALA A 85 -12.72 4.62 7.79
C ALA A 85 -12.93 6.14 7.59
N GLN A 86 -13.39 6.57 6.42
CA GLN A 86 -13.71 7.98 6.16
C GLN A 86 -14.83 8.51 7.05
N GLN A 87 -15.88 7.71 7.30
CA GLN A 87 -16.97 8.08 8.22
C GLN A 87 -16.46 8.34 9.64
N HIS A 88 -15.40 7.65 10.04
CA HIS A 88 -14.72 7.86 11.33
C HIS A 88 -13.65 8.97 11.27
N GLY A 89 -13.52 9.68 10.16
CA GLY A 89 -12.55 10.75 9.98
C GLY A 89 -11.11 10.29 9.81
N MET A 90 -10.90 9.07 9.31
CA MET A 90 -9.59 8.46 9.10
C MET A 90 -9.20 8.48 7.62
N TYR A 91 -7.95 8.81 7.34
CA TYR A 91 -7.34 8.60 6.02
C TYR A 91 -6.93 7.14 5.84
N VAL A 92 -6.61 6.76 4.61
CA VAL A 92 -6.21 5.38 4.26
C VAL A 92 -4.94 5.40 3.44
N ILE A 93 -4.03 4.47 3.75
CA ILE A 93 -2.89 4.10 2.91
C ILE A 93 -3.16 2.70 2.38
N VAL A 94 -3.03 2.53 1.06
CA VAL A 94 -3.29 1.25 0.37
C VAL A 94 -1.99 0.60 -0.04
N ARG A 95 -1.84 -0.68 0.29
CA ARG A 95 -0.67 -1.50 -0.05
C ARG A 95 -1.13 -2.69 -0.90
N PRO A 96 -1.30 -2.51 -2.23
CA PRO A 96 -1.93 -3.53 -3.10
C PRO A 96 -0.98 -4.65 -3.54
N GLY A 97 0.29 -4.53 -3.30
CA GLY A 97 1.29 -5.53 -3.68
C GLY A 97 1.78 -5.39 -5.13
N PRO A 98 1.77 -6.50 -5.91
CA PRO A 98 0.96 -7.74 -5.82
C PRO A 98 1.32 -8.70 -4.70
N TYR A 99 2.60 -8.76 -4.31
CA TYR A 99 3.06 -9.47 -3.13
C TYR A 99 2.99 -8.54 -1.91
N VAL A 100 2.41 -9.00 -0.82
CA VAL A 100 2.20 -8.16 0.38
C VAL A 100 2.84 -8.71 1.65
N CYS A 101 3.39 -9.90 1.63
CA CYS A 101 3.94 -10.59 2.81
C CYS A 101 2.87 -10.80 3.91
N ALA A 102 2.80 -9.92 4.88
CA ALA A 102 1.74 -9.78 5.90
C ALA A 102 1.44 -11.05 6.72
N GLU A 103 2.41 -11.97 6.87
CA GLU A 103 2.17 -13.32 7.43
C GLU A 103 0.90 -13.95 6.82
N TRP A 104 0.74 -13.82 5.52
CA TRP A 104 -0.39 -14.35 4.76
C TRP A 104 0.09 -15.40 3.76
N GLU A 105 -0.76 -16.38 3.49
CA GLU A 105 -0.45 -17.47 2.57
C GLU A 105 0.10 -16.95 1.25
N MET A 106 1.25 -17.47 0.81
CA MET A 106 1.99 -17.05 -0.39
C MET A 106 2.23 -15.52 -0.49
N GLY A 107 2.24 -14.81 0.65
CA GLY A 107 2.33 -13.34 0.63
C GLY A 107 1.21 -12.65 -0.11
N GLY A 108 0.04 -13.29 -0.19
CA GLY A 108 -1.14 -12.80 -0.88
C GLY A 108 -1.25 -13.22 -2.35
N LEU A 109 -0.24 -13.85 -2.93
CA LEU A 109 -0.32 -14.32 -4.32
C LEU A 109 -1.27 -15.51 -4.44
N PRO A 110 -2.13 -15.57 -5.48
CA PRO A 110 -3.05 -16.68 -5.67
C PRO A 110 -2.32 -17.99 -6.00
N TRP A 111 -2.76 -19.08 -5.39
CA TRP A 111 -2.22 -20.41 -5.60
C TRP A 111 -2.34 -20.88 -7.06
N TRP A 112 -3.37 -20.46 -7.78
CA TRP A 112 -3.61 -20.87 -9.17
C TRP A 112 -2.56 -20.36 -10.15
N LEU A 113 -1.76 -19.34 -9.78
CA LEU A 113 -0.59 -18.93 -10.56
C LEU A 113 0.38 -20.09 -10.78
N LEU A 114 0.51 -20.99 -9.78
CA LEU A 114 1.41 -22.13 -9.86
C LEU A 114 0.93 -23.24 -10.80
N LYS A 115 -0.30 -23.15 -11.31
CA LYS A 115 -0.77 -24.07 -12.37
C LYS A 115 -0.03 -23.84 -13.70
N LYS A 116 0.43 -22.64 -13.93
CA LYS A 116 1.23 -22.31 -15.11
C LYS A 116 2.62 -22.89 -14.93
N LYS A 117 2.97 -23.87 -15.79
CA LYS A 117 4.30 -24.48 -15.77
C LYS A 117 5.37 -23.39 -15.97
N ASP A 118 6.42 -23.47 -15.17
CA ASP A 118 7.58 -22.58 -15.25
C ASP A 118 7.27 -21.09 -15.01
N VAL A 119 6.17 -20.77 -14.30
CA VAL A 119 5.89 -19.39 -13.89
C VAL A 119 6.97 -18.88 -12.94
N ALA A 120 7.47 -17.69 -13.20
CA ALA A 120 8.41 -17.00 -12.31
C ALA A 120 7.70 -15.85 -11.61
N LEU A 121 7.39 -16.05 -10.32
CA LEU A 121 6.70 -15.05 -9.50
C LEU A 121 7.61 -13.88 -9.15
N ARG A 122 7.03 -12.68 -9.04
CA ARG A 122 7.74 -11.43 -8.74
C ARG A 122 8.86 -11.17 -9.74
N THR A 123 8.56 -11.37 -11.01
CA THR A 123 9.45 -11.11 -12.15
C THR A 123 8.65 -10.53 -13.32
N LEU A 124 9.34 -10.21 -14.41
CA LEU A 124 8.71 -9.83 -15.69
C LEU A 124 8.15 -11.02 -16.49
N ASP A 125 7.94 -12.18 -15.85
CA ASP A 125 7.26 -13.31 -16.50
C ASP A 125 5.96 -12.83 -17.17
N PRO A 126 5.74 -13.07 -18.47
CA PRO A 126 4.61 -12.49 -19.20
C PRO A 126 3.24 -12.88 -18.63
N TYR A 127 3.09 -14.14 -18.22
CA TYR A 127 1.84 -14.61 -17.62
C TYR A 127 1.60 -13.96 -16.26
N TYR A 128 2.61 -13.94 -15.41
CA TYR A 128 2.53 -13.30 -14.09
C TYR A 128 2.16 -11.82 -14.24
N MET A 129 2.86 -11.08 -15.10
CA MET A 129 2.60 -9.65 -15.32
C MET A 129 1.21 -9.37 -15.90
N GLU A 130 0.73 -10.21 -16.81
CA GLU A 130 -0.64 -10.11 -17.32
C GLU A 130 -1.67 -10.24 -16.18
N ARG A 131 -1.50 -11.25 -15.33
CA ARG A 131 -2.41 -11.48 -14.19
C ARG A 131 -2.32 -10.37 -13.15
N VAL A 132 -1.13 -9.87 -12.86
CA VAL A 132 -0.94 -8.69 -11.99
C VAL A 132 -1.68 -7.47 -12.55
N GLY A 133 -1.56 -7.20 -13.84
CA GLY A 133 -2.24 -6.08 -14.49
C GLY A 133 -3.76 -6.17 -14.39
N ILE A 134 -4.32 -7.37 -14.57
CA ILE A 134 -5.77 -7.60 -14.44
C ILE A 134 -6.21 -7.36 -12.98
N PHE A 135 -5.48 -7.89 -12.01
CA PHE A 135 -5.76 -7.68 -10.60
C PHE A 135 -5.69 -6.20 -10.20
N MET A 136 -4.60 -5.51 -10.57
CA MET A 136 -4.45 -4.08 -10.26
C MET A 136 -5.59 -3.24 -10.85
N LYS A 137 -6.03 -3.56 -12.06
CA LYS A 137 -7.16 -2.89 -12.70
C LYS A 137 -8.46 -3.09 -11.91
N GLU A 138 -8.71 -4.29 -11.41
CA GLU A 138 -9.89 -4.57 -10.59
C GLU A 138 -9.83 -3.84 -9.23
N VAL A 139 -8.66 -3.80 -8.59
CA VAL A 139 -8.44 -2.99 -7.38
C VAL A 139 -8.66 -1.50 -7.68
N GLY A 140 -8.14 -1.02 -8.79
CA GLY A 140 -8.31 0.37 -9.24
C GLY A 140 -9.78 0.76 -9.41
N LYS A 141 -10.60 -0.12 -9.98
CA LYS A 141 -12.06 0.11 -10.10
C LYS A 141 -12.71 0.33 -8.73
N GLN A 142 -12.26 -0.37 -7.70
CA GLN A 142 -12.80 -0.27 -6.35
C GLN A 142 -12.29 0.98 -5.62
N LEU A 143 -10.99 1.28 -5.70
CA LEU A 143 -10.32 2.21 -4.80
C LEU A 143 -9.85 3.51 -5.46
N ALA A 144 -9.53 3.54 -6.75
CA ALA A 144 -9.06 4.77 -7.39
C ALA A 144 -10.05 5.95 -7.28
N PRO A 145 -11.39 5.72 -7.31
CA PRO A 145 -12.36 6.79 -7.05
C PRO A 145 -12.34 7.34 -5.62
N LEU A 146 -11.70 6.64 -4.68
CA LEU A 146 -11.61 7.03 -3.27
C LEU A 146 -10.34 7.80 -2.92
N GLN A 147 -9.55 8.19 -3.91
CA GLN A 147 -8.40 9.06 -3.68
C GLN A 147 -8.85 10.41 -3.11
N VAL A 148 -8.02 10.99 -2.26
CA VAL A 148 -8.38 12.16 -1.45
C VAL A 148 -8.73 13.38 -2.29
N ASN A 149 -8.14 13.53 -3.46
CA ASN A 149 -8.46 14.62 -4.40
C ASN A 149 -9.83 14.46 -5.10
N LYS A 150 -10.41 13.27 -5.03
CA LYS A 150 -11.76 12.97 -5.55
C LYS A 150 -12.83 12.97 -4.45
N GLY A 151 -12.47 13.43 -3.25
CA GLY A 151 -13.37 13.46 -2.10
C GLY A 151 -13.37 12.18 -1.27
N GLY A 152 -12.51 11.22 -1.57
CA GLY A 152 -12.25 10.04 -0.76
C GLY A 152 -11.25 10.30 0.36
N ASN A 153 -10.63 9.24 0.87
CA ASN A 153 -9.71 9.31 1.99
C ASN A 153 -8.36 8.59 1.75
N ILE A 154 -8.12 8.07 0.54
CA ILE A 154 -6.84 7.43 0.20
C ILE A 154 -5.80 8.51 -0.07
N ILE A 155 -4.69 8.47 0.67
CA ILE A 155 -3.61 9.49 0.60
C ILE A 155 -2.32 8.98 -0.02
N MET A 156 -2.05 7.68 0.02
CA MET A 156 -0.83 7.07 -0.54
C MET A 156 -1.12 5.64 -1.00
N VAL A 157 -0.37 5.19 -2.01
CA VAL A 157 -0.44 3.81 -2.51
C VAL A 157 0.98 3.25 -2.66
N GLN A 158 1.20 2.04 -2.12
CA GLN A 158 2.49 1.34 -2.20
C GLN A 158 2.63 0.58 -3.52
N VAL A 159 3.86 0.51 -4.00
CA VAL A 159 4.28 -0.32 -5.14
C VAL A 159 5.11 -1.49 -4.62
N GLU A 160 4.70 -2.73 -4.90
CA GLU A 160 5.35 -3.97 -4.44
C GLU A 160 5.46 -4.01 -2.89
N ASN A 161 6.28 -4.86 -2.33
CA ASN A 161 6.53 -4.89 -0.89
C ASN A 161 7.93 -5.43 -0.60
N GLU A 162 8.77 -4.62 0.01
CA GLU A 162 10.14 -5.00 0.41
C GLU A 162 10.90 -5.75 -0.68
N TYR A 163 10.73 -5.34 -1.94
CA TYR A 163 11.32 -6.07 -3.06
C TYR A 163 12.85 -6.07 -3.03
N GLY A 164 13.48 -5.06 -2.43
CA GLY A 164 14.92 -5.02 -2.24
C GLY A 164 15.47 -6.14 -1.35
N SER A 165 14.62 -6.75 -0.52
CA SER A 165 14.95 -7.94 0.26
C SER A 165 14.78 -9.24 -0.53
N TYR A 166 14.08 -9.20 -1.67
CA TYR A 166 13.81 -10.35 -2.53
C TYR A 166 14.70 -10.38 -3.76
N GLY A 167 14.93 -9.25 -4.41
CA GLY A 167 15.67 -9.17 -5.66
C GLY A 167 16.15 -7.79 -6.02
N THR A 168 16.76 -7.70 -7.21
CA THR A 168 17.35 -6.47 -7.74
C THR A 168 16.79 -6.07 -9.11
N ASP A 169 15.69 -6.70 -9.53
CA ASP A 169 15.06 -6.45 -10.83
C ASP A 169 14.27 -5.13 -10.81
N LYS A 170 14.97 -4.03 -10.94
CA LYS A 170 14.39 -2.68 -11.02
C LYS A 170 13.38 -2.53 -12.18
N PRO A 171 13.58 -3.10 -13.37
CA PRO A 171 12.56 -3.11 -14.43
C PRO A 171 11.23 -3.74 -14.00
N TYR A 172 11.25 -4.82 -13.23
CA TYR A 172 10.04 -5.41 -12.67
C TYR A 172 9.29 -4.44 -11.76
N VAL A 173 9.99 -3.81 -10.81
CA VAL A 173 9.37 -2.84 -9.90
C VAL A 173 8.80 -1.66 -10.68
N SER A 174 9.50 -1.19 -11.71
CA SER A 174 9.01 -0.15 -12.61
C SER A 174 7.72 -0.55 -13.33
N ALA A 175 7.64 -1.79 -13.79
CA ALA A 175 6.45 -2.33 -14.44
C ALA A 175 5.26 -2.40 -13.46
N VAL A 176 5.48 -2.81 -12.22
CA VAL A 176 4.42 -2.82 -11.18
C VAL A 176 3.95 -1.38 -10.89
N ARG A 177 4.86 -0.41 -10.75
CA ARG A 177 4.49 1.01 -10.61
C ARG A 177 3.60 1.47 -11.75
N ASP A 178 3.95 1.14 -12.98
CA ASP A 178 3.19 1.55 -14.17
C ASP A 178 1.78 0.93 -14.14
N LEU A 179 1.64 -0.33 -13.78
CA LEU A 179 0.34 -0.99 -13.61
C LEU A 179 -0.52 -0.35 -12.51
N VAL A 180 0.09 0.06 -11.40
CA VAL A 180 -0.62 0.79 -10.34
C VAL A 180 -1.15 2.13 -10.87
N ARG A 181 -0.34 2.89 -11.62
CA ARG A 181 -0.78 4.14 -12.26
C ARG A 181 -1.87 3.90 -13.28
N GLU A 182 -1.71 2.93 -14.16
CA GLU A 182 -2.69 2.57 -15.19
C GLU A 182 -4.03 2.13 -14.62
N SER A 183 -4.05 1.62 -13.39
CA SER A 183 -5.28 1.26 -12.69
C SER A 183 -6.01 2.45 -12.06
N GLY A 184 -5.45 3.66 -12.18
CA GLY A 184 -6.09 4.92 -11.79
C GLY A 184 -5.51 5.61 -10.55
N PHE A 185 -4.47 5.06 -9.92
CA PHE A 185 -3.79 5.69 -8.78
C PHE A 185 -2.74 6.69 -9.26
N ILE A 186 -3.21 7.81 -9.80
CA ILE A 186 -2.37 8.87 -10.39
C ILE A 186 -2.45 10.20 -9.63
N ASP A 187 -3.33 10.31 -8.66
CA ASP A 187 -3.65 11.57 -8.00
C ASP A 187 -3.00 11.70 -6.62
N VAL A 188 -2.55 10.58 -6.05
CA VAL A 188 -1.87 10.53 -4.77
C VAL A 188 -0.43 10.02 -4.94
N PRO A 189 0.48 10.33 -4.01
CA PRO A 189 1.84 9.83 -4.08
C PRO A 189 1.89 8.30 -4.02
N LEU A 190 2.77 7.71 -4.84
CA LEU A 190 3.17 6.32 -4.71
C LEU A 190 4.44 6.20 -3.87
N PHE A 191 4.60 5.10 -3.16
CA PHE A 191 5.77 4.86 -2.33
C PHE A 191 6.25 3.41 -2.40
N GLN A 192 7.52 3.22 -2.05
CA GLN A 192 8.14 1.92 -1.82
C GLN A 192 8.62 1.83 -0.39
N CYS A 193 8.49 0.66 0.21
CA CYS A 193 9.10 0.36 1.50
C CYS A 193 10.22 -0.67 1.36
N ASP A 194 11.21 -0.55 2.20
CA ASP A 194 12.25 -1.56 2.36
C ASP A 194 13.00 -1.39 3.68
N TRP A 195 13.85 -2.35 3.99
CA TRP A 195 14.87 -2.19 5.02
C TRP A 195 15.91 -1.17 4.55
N SER A 196 16.44 -0.39 5.47
CA SER A 196 17.40 0.67 5.14
C SER A 196 18.64 0.17 4.38
N SER A 197 19.03 -1.10 4.59
CA SER A 197 20.12 -1.76 3.89
C SER A 197 19.86 -2.06 2.42
N ASN A 198 18.59 -2.06 1.99
CA ASN A 198 18.15 -2.57 0.68
C ASN A 198 17.66 -1.49 -0.28
N PHE A 199 17.63 -0.22 0.12
CA PHE A 199 17.11 0.88 -0.71
C PHE A 199 17.78 0.97 -2.09
N THR A 200 19.07 0.70 -2.16
CA THR A 200 19.82 0.83 -3.42
C THR A 200 19.61 -0.33 -4.39
N ASN A 201 18.92 -1.39 -3.98
CA ASN A 201 18.74 -2.58 -4.82
C ASN A 201 17.82 -2.30 -6.01
N ASN A 202 16.70 -1.61 -5.80
CA ASN A 202 15.72 -1.37 -6.87
C ASN A 202 14.77 -0.19 -6.61
N ALA A 203 15.05 0.68 -5.65
CA ALA A 203 14.18 1.82 -5.38
C ALA A 203 14.12 2.78 -6.57
N LEU A 204 12.90 3.24 -6.89
CA LEU A 204 12.62 4.14 -8.01
C LEU A 204 12.70 5.60 -7.56
N ASP A 205 13.35 6.44 -8.36
CA ASP A 205 13.61 7.84 -7.99
C ASP A 205 12.35 8.71 -7.93
N ASP A 206 11.32 8.32 -8.66
CA ASP A 206 10.04 9.05 -8.73
C ASP A 206 9.03 8.63 -7.65
N LEU A 207 9.38 7.67 -6.80
CA LEU A 207 8.55 7.24 -5.68
C LEU A 207 9.07 7.80 -4.35
N ILE A 208 8.19 7.93 -3.36
CA ILE A 208 8.59 8.17 -1.98
C ILE A 208 9.20 6.87 -1.44
N TRP A 209 10.29 6.98 -0.68
CA TRP A 209 10.92 5.85 -0.02
C TRP A 209 10.59 5.89 1.47
N THR A 210 10.14 4.76 1.99
CA THR A 210 9.86 4.57 3.41
C THR A 210 10.68 3.42 3.95
N VAL A 211 11.01 3.47 5.22
CA VAL A 211 11.83 2.44 5.86
C VAL A 211 10.97 1.55 6.75
N ASN A 212 11.27 0.26 6.74
CA ASN A 212 10.66 -0.72 7.62
C ASN A 212 11.65 -1.14 8.71
N PHE A 213 11.22 -1.18 9.96
CA PHE A 213 12.01 -1.67 11.10
C PHE A 213 11.10 -2.05 12.26
N GLY A 214 11.64 -2.80 13.22
CA GLY A 214 10.91 -3.28 14.37
C GLY A 214 11.46 -2.79 15.70
N THR A 215 10.92 -3.33 16.77
CA THR A 215 11.33 -3.07 18.15
C THR A 215 12.82 -3.30 18.34
N GLY A 216 13.48 -2.38 19.02
CA GLY A 216 14.91 -2.44 19.28
C GLY A 216 15.79 -1.87 18.16
N ALA A 217 15.21 -1.48 17.02
CA ALA A 217 15.96 -0.78 15.98
C ALA A 217 16.47 0.59 16.46
N ASN A 218 17.64 0.96 16.01
CA ASN A 218 18.13 2.34 16.21
C ASN A 218 17.46 3.24 15.15
N ILE A 219 16.42 3.93 15.57
CA ILE A 219 15.58 4.77 14.71
C ILE A 219 16.40 5.85 13.98
N ASP A 220 17.31 6.50 14.70
CA ASP A 220 18.14 7.55 14.12
C ASP A 220 19.03 7.03 12.98
N GLN A 221 19.60 5.84 13.15
CA GLN A 221 20.41 5.20 12.11
C GLN A 221 19.57 4.82 10.89
N GLN A 222 18.33 4.31 11.10
CA GLN A 222 17.43 3.96 10.00
C GLN A 222 17.10 5.19 9.17
N PHE A 223 16.69 6.28 9.80
CA PHE A 223 16.35 7.51 9.10
C PHE A 223 17.56 8.27 8.58
N LYS A 224 18.72 8.19 9.24
CA LYS A 224 19.95 8.79 8.75
C LYS A 224 20.29 8.25 7.35
N LYS A 225 20.22 6.94 7.16
CA LYS A 225 20.50 6.31 5.87
C LYS A 225 19.52 6.75 4.78
N LEU A 226 18.24 6.87 5.12
CA LEU A 226 17.23 7.40 4.20
C LEU A 226 17.54 8.86 3.80
N LYS A 227 17.90 9.71 4.77
CA LYS A 227 18.28 11.11 4.53
C LYS A 227 19.52 11.26 3.67
N GLU A 228 20.51 10.39 3.83
CA GLU A 228 21.73 10.40 3.01
C GLU A 228 21.39 10.17 1.52
N LEU A 229 20.42 9.31 1.23
CA LEU A 229 19.98 9.00 -0.14
C LEU A 229 18.95 10.01 -0.67
N ARG A 230 18.11 10.54 0.20
CA ARG A 230 16.99 11.44 -0.10
C ARG A 230 16.93 12.59 0.93
N PRO A 231 17.79 13.63 0.83
CA PRO A 231 17.96 14.66 1.88
C PRO A 231 16.69 15.42 2.27
N GLU A 232 15.78 15.58 1.34
CA GLU A 232 14.57 16.38 1.54
C GLU A 232 13.28 15.55 1.61
N THR A 233 13.39 14.22 1.75
CA THR A 233 12.22 13.34 1.83
C THR A 233 11.52 13.45 3.17
N PRO A 234 10.19 13.36 3.22
CA PRO A 234 9.50 13.06 4.47
C PRO A 234 9.98 11.73 5.05
N LEU A 235 10.16 11.68 6.36
CA LEU A 235 10.60 10.45 7.04
C LEU A 235 9.38 9.67 7.51
N MET A 236 9.28 8.42 7.09
CA MET A 236 8.20 7.52 7.46
C MET A 236 8.71 6.09 7.62
N CYS A 237 8.36 5.47 8.74
CA CYS A 237 8.35 4.02 8.89
C CYS A 237 6.98 3.55 8.44
N SER A 238 6.92 2.80 7.36
CA SER A 238 5.66 2.32 6.79
C SER A 238 5.23 0.95 7.31
N GLU A 239 6.14 0.27 8.01
CA GLU A 239 5.88 -1.01 8.65
C GLU A 239 6.78 -1.14 9.88
N PHE A 240 6.13 -1.24 11.04
CA PHE A 240 6.81 -1.38 12.34
C PHE A 240 6.32 -2.64 13.04
N TRP A 241 7.26 -3.45 13.52
CA TRP A 241 6.96 -4.69 14.24
C TRP A 241 7.33 -4.60 15.71
N SER A 242 6.53 -5.23 16.55
CA SER A 242 6.76 -5.39 18.00
C SER A 242 6.99 -6.86 18.38
#